data_4e9f2752fe589a6596d7e72802a5c870
#
_entry.id   4e9f2752fe589a6596d7e72802a5c870
#
_cell.length_a   1.000
_cell.length_b   1.000
_cell.length_c   1.000
_cell.angle_alpha   90.00
_cell.angle_beta   90.00
_cell.angle_gamma   90.00
#
_symmetry.space_group_name_H-M   'P 1'
#
loop_
_entity.id
_entity.type
_entity.pdbx_description
1 polymer ?
#
loop_
_entity_poly.entity_id
_entity_poly.type
_entity_poly.pdbx_seq_one_letter_code
_entity_poly.pdbx_strand_id
1 'polypeptide(L)'
;MVDLRLALYKGDGVVRADVYKRQRYSRWIYGQHPTDEMIKSYIDGGYMYYAEDKGKVIAAVALTSFQNQDYHLVNWSIESGDNEVLVVHILCVDPKNQRTGIATRLMDEVVRLARNMGMKAIRLDALCCNEPAHKLYEKYGFTKREIQNWYAENTGWIDFFLYELVLI
;
A
#
# COMPACT_ATOMS: atom_id res chain seq x y z
N MET A 1 -4.82 11.65 -21.29
CA MET A 1 -4.94 11.67 -19.80
C MET A 1 -5.26 10.24 -19.40
N VAL A 2 -4.42 9.59 -18.61
CA VAL A 2 -4.66 8.21 -18.16
C VAL A 2 -5.88 8.24 -17.24
N ASP A 3 -6.94 7.52 -17.60
CA ASP A 3 -8.12 7.35 -16.73
C ASP A 3 -7.75 6.34 -15.64
N LEU A 4 -7.33 6.85 -14.49
CA LEU A 4 -6.81 6.05 -13.39
C LEU A 4 -8.00 5.70 -12.49
N ARG A 5 -8.60 4.55 -12.73
CA ARG A 5 -9.60 3.96 -11.83
C ARG A 5 -8.97 2.78 -11.11
N LEU A 6 -9.15 2.71 -9.79
CA LEU A 6 -8.87 1.49 -9.06
C LEU A 6 -9.88 0.42 -9.49
N ALA A 7 -9.40 -0.59 -10.17
CA ALA A 7 -10.17 -1.78 -10.48
C ALA A 7 -9.70 -2.93 -9.60
N LEU A 8 -10.65 -3.68 -9.05
CA LEU A 8 -10.33 -4.92 -8.35
C LEU A 8 -9.75 -5.92 -9.35
N TYR A 9 -8.56 -6.44 -9.08
CA TYR A 9 -7.94 -7.43 -9.94
C TYR A 9 -8.65 -8.77 -9.82
N LYS A 10 -9.20 -9.24 -10.93
CA LYS A 10 -9.94 -10.52 -11.04
C LYS A 10 -9.24 -11.51 -11.98
N GLY A 11 -7.97 -11.30 -12.27
CA GLY A 11 -7.23 -12.18 -13.18
C GLY A 11 -6.79 -13.49 -12.52
N ASP A 12 -6.33 -14.41 -13.33
CA ASP A 12 -5.93 -15.78 -13.02
C ASP A 12 -4.57 -15.91 -12.29
N GLY A 13 -4.31 -15.02 -11.37
CA GLY A 13 -3.31 -15.22 -10.30
C GLY A 13 -1.89 -14.77 -10.61
N VAL A 14 -1.64 -14.13 -11.73
CA VAL A 14 -0.32 -13.53 -11.99
C VAL A 14 -0.48 -12.09 -12.39
N VAL A 15 -0.48 -11.18 -11.40
CA VAL A 15 -0.03 -9.82 -11.72
C VAL A 15 1.45 -9.97 -12.07
N ARG A 16 1.73 -10.32 -13.31
CA ARG A 16 3.08 -10.20 -13.91
C ARG A 16 3.40 -8.71 -14.06
N ALA A 17 3.23 -7.99 -12.98
CA ALA A 17 3.63 -6.62 -12.97
C ALA A 17 5.13 -6.62 -12.67
N ASP A 18 5.94 -6.34 -13.67
CA ASP A 18 7.32 -5.87 -13.48
C ASP A 18 7.39 -4.71 -12.48
N VAL A 19 6.23 -4.20 -12.11
CA VAL A 19 5.96 -3.19 -11.08
C VAL A 19 6.60 -3.55 -9.74
N TYR A 20 6.54 -4.83 -9.32
CA TYR A 20 7.14 -5.27 -8.05
C TYR A 20 8.64 -5.52 -8.14
N LYS A 21 9.17 -5.77 -9.34
CA LYS A 21 10.53 -6.29 -9.52
C LYS A 21 11.64 -5.24 -9.34
N ARG A 22 11.34 -3.94 -9.33
CA ARG A 22 12.34 -2.87 -9.40
C ARG A 22 12.05 -1.71 -8.45
N GLN A 23 11.63 -2.02 -7.22
CA GLN A 23 11.30 -1.00 -6.22
C GLN A 23 12.52 -0.68 -5.33
N ARG A 24 13.36 0.26 -5.78
CA ARG A 24 14.61 0.62 -5.12
C ARG A 24 14.43 1.07 -3.65
N TYR A 25 13.42 1.88 -3.39
CA TYR A 25 13.23 2.50 -2.07
C TYR A 25 12.55 1.58 -1.06
N SER A 26 11.72 0.65 -1.51
CA SER A 26 11.11 -0.38 -0.67
C SER A 26 12.02 -1.58 -0.45
N ARG A 27 13.20 -1.61 -1.08
CA ARG A 27 14.17 -2.72 -1.02
C ARG A 27 13.56 -4.09 -1.36
N TRP A 28 12.53 -4.10 -2.19
CA TRP A 28 11.90 -5.35 -2.60
C TRP A 28 12.84 -6.18 -3.47
N ILE A 29 12.92 -7.46 -3.10
CA ILE A 29 13.70 -8.46 -3.82
C ILE A 29 12.72 -9.50 -4.34
N TYR A 30 12.62 -9.63 -5.66
CA TYR A 30 11.72 -10.59 -6.29
C TYR A 30 11.91 -12.01 -5.72
N GLY A 31 10.80 -12.65 -5.34
CA GLY A 31 10.79 -13.97 -4.73
C GLY A 31 11.06 -14.01 -3.22
N GLN A 32 11.45 -12.88 -2.61
CA GLN A 32 11.63 -12.78 -1.15
C GLN A 32 10.55 -11.90 -0.51
N HIS A 33 10.36 -10.69 -1.01
CA HIS A 33 9.29 -9.78 -0.58
C HIS A 33 8.98 -8.73 -1.66
N PRO A 34 7.72 -8.58 -2.06
CA PRO A 34 6.63 -9.54 -1.81
C PRO A 34 6.85 -10.87 -2.56
N THR A 35 6.42 -11.98 -1.97
CA THR A 35 6.42 -13.28 -2.65
C THR A 35 5.24 -13.41 -3.60
N ASP A 36 5.33 -14.35 -4.55
CA ASP A 36 4.22 -14.63 -5.47
C ASP A 36 2.98 -15.14 -4.70
N GLU A 37 3.19 -15.93 -3.64
CA GLU A 37 2.12 -16.42 -2.76
C GLU A 37 1.43 -15.29 -2.01
N MET A 38 2.19 -14.31 -1.52
CA MET A 38 1.65 -13.13 -0.84
C MET A 38 0.79 -12.31 -1.81
N ILE A 39 1.28 -12.03 -3.00
CA ILE A 39 0.51 -11.33 -4.04
C ILE A 39 -0.75 -12.11 -4.40
N LYS A 40 -0.61 -13.43 -4.59
CA LYS A 40 -1.75 -14.31 -4.89
C LYS A 40 -2.80 -14.26 -3.78
N SER A 41 -2.39 -14.27 -2.52
CA SER A 41 -3.33 -14.20 -1.38
C SER A 41 -4.15 -12.91 -1.38
N TYR A 42 -3.54 -11.77 -1.72
CA TYR A 42 -4.27 -10.51 -1.86
C TYR A 42 -5.25 -10.53 -3.05
N ILE A 43 -4.89 -11.19 -4.15
CA ILE A 43 -5.76 -11.33 -5.32
C ILE A 43 -6.95 -12.23 -4.99
N ASP A 44 -6.69 -13.41 -4.45
CA ASP A 44 -7.72 -14.41 -4.10
C ASP A 44 -8.69 -13.86 -3.02
N GLY A 45 -8.18 -13.06 -2.10
CA GLY A 45 -8.98 -12.38 -1.09
C GLY A 45 -9.78 -11.18 -1.59
N GLY A 46 -9.57 -10.75 -2.84
CA GLY A 46 -10.23 -9.56 -3.39
C GLY A 46 -9.71 -8.25 -2.83
N TYR A 47 -8.44 -8.20 -2.42
CA TYR A 47 -7.79 -7.03 -1.81
C TYR A 47 -6.86 -6.29 -2.77
N MET A 48 -6.52 -6.90 -3.92
CA MET A 48 -5.60 -6.30 -4.87
C MET A 48 -6.31 -5.38 -5.86
N TYR A 49 -5.90 -4.12 -5.88
CA TYR A 49 -6.34 -3.10 -6.82
C TYR A 49 -5.20 -2.70 -7.75
N TYR A 50 -5.53 -2.27 -8.95
CA TYR A 50 -4.53 -1.87 -9.93
C TYR A 50 -4.99 -0.66 -10.76
N ALA A 51 -4.02 0.01 -11.35
CA ALA A 51 -4.23 1.01 -12.38
C ALA A 51 -3.59 0.55 -13.68
N GLU A 52 -4.26 0.83 -14.79
CA GLU A 52 -3.87 0.39 -16.12
C GLU A 52 -3.75 1.57 -17.09
N ASP A 53 -2.79 1.49 -18.00
CA ASP A 53 -2.69 2.33 -19.17
C ASP A 53 -2.43 1.46 -20.41
N LYS A 54 -3.30 1.56 -21.42
CA LYS A 54 -3.21 0.83 -22.70
C LYS A 54 -2.97 -0.68 -22.55
N GLY A 55 -3.72 -1.32 -21.63
CA GLY A 55 -3.65 -2.75 -21.37
C GLY A 55 -2.43 -3.20 -20.55
N LYS A 56 -1.69 -2.24 -19.94
CA LYS A 56 -0.57 -2.55 -19.05
C LYS A 56 -0.85 -2.04 -17.63
N VAL A 57 -0.65 -2.91 -16.66
CA VAL A 57 -0.67 -2.50 -15.25
C VAL A 57 0.51 -1.56 -15.00
N ILE A 58 0.22 -0.35 -14.53
CA ILE A 58 1.20 0.70 -14.27
C ILE A 58 1.35 1.00 -12.78
N ALA A 59 0.40 0.58 -11.96
CA ALA A 59 0.46 0.69 -10.51
C ALA A 59 -0.43 -0.38 -9.86
N ALA A 60 -0.11 -0.74 -8.63
CA ALA A 60 -0.91 -1.65 -7.84
C ALA A 60 -0.87 -1.28 -6.36
N VAL A 61 -1.92 -1.68 -5.63
CA VAL A 61 -2.03 -1.52 -4.19
C VAL A 61 -2.91 -2.63 -3.62
N ALA A 62 -2.51 -3.21 -2.51
CA ALA A 62 -3.37 -4.10 -1.73
C ALA A 62 -4.02 -3.31 -0.60
N LEU A 63 -5.33 -3.47 -0.42
CA LEU A 63 -6.15 -2.79 0.57
C LEU A 63 -6.92 -3.81 1.39
N THR A 64 -6.71 -3.84 2.70
CA THR A 64 -7.43 -4.74 3.60
C THR A 64 -8.24 -3.96 4.63
N SER A 65 -9.33 -4.54 5.11
CA SER A 65 -10.11 -4.01 6.24
C SER A 65 -9.79 -4.70 7.56
N PHE A 66 -8.76 -5.50 7.59
CA PHE A 66 -8.23 -6.13 8.80
C PHE A 66 -6.79 -5.71 9.04
N GLN A 67 -6.40 -5.70 10.30
CA GLN A 67 -5.07 -5.34 10.76
C GLN A 67 -4.32 -6.60 11.19
N ASN A 68 -3.01 -6.66 10.94
CA ASN A 68 -2.18 -7.70 11.52
C ASN A 68 -1.97 -7.45 13.03
N GLN A 69 -1.44 -8.46 13.74
CA GLN A 69 -1.24 -8.37 15.19
C GLN A 69 -0.34 -7.20 15.60
N ASP A 70 0.69 -6.90 14.81
CA ASP A 70 1.64 -5.83 15.13
C ASP A 70 0.97 -4.45 15.08
N TYR A 71 -0.03 -4.27 14.21
CA TYR A 71 -0.81 -3.03 14.14
C TYR A 71 -1.68 -2.79 15.38
N HIS A 72 -2.14 -3.85 16.04
CA HIS A 72 -2.89 -3.73 17.29
C HIS A 72 -2.04 -3.25 18.47
N LEU A 73 -0.71 -3.34 18.35
CA LEU A 73 0.22 -2.86 19.39
C LEU A 73 0.59 -1.38 19.23
N VAL A 74 0.19 -0.75 18.13
CA VAL A 74 0.53 0.65 17.83
C VAL A 74 -0.45 1.59 18.50
N ASN A 75 0.05 2.66 19.10
CA ASN A 75 -0.76 3.71 19.69
C ASN A 75 -1.36 4.63 18.61
N TRP A 76 -2.42 4.17 17.96
CA TRP A 76 -3.17 4.94 16.98
C TRP A 76 -3.90 6.12 17.63
N SER A 77 -4.20 7.17 16.83
CA SER A 77 -4.90 8.36 17.38
C SER A 77 -6.37 8.14 17.64
N ILE A 78 -6.97 7.15 16.98
CA ILE A 78 -8.36 6.78 17.18
C ILE A 78 -8.49 5.28 17.48
N GLU A 79 -9.36 4.94 18.40
CA GLU A 79 -9.78 3.56 18.61
C GLU A 79 -10.65 3.10 17.45
N SER A 80 -10.31 1.92 16.92
CA SER A 80 -11.04 1.32 15.81
C SER A 80 -10.81 -0.19 15.79
N GLY A 81 -11.88 -0.92 15.55
CA GLY A 81 -11.82 -2.36 15.27
C GLY A 81 -11.40 -2.64 13.82
N ASP A 82 -11.20 -3.92 13.54
CA ASP A 82 -11.15 -4.41 12.18
C ASP A 82 -12.47 -4.05 11.46
N ASN A 83 -12.41 -3.89 10.16
CA ASN A 83 -13.49 -3.39 9.30
C ASN A 83 -13.87 -1.90 9.48
N GLU A 84 -13.23 -1.18 10.38
CA GLU A 84 -13.40 0.27 10.54
C GLU A 84 -12.22 1.08 9.99
N VAL A 85 -11.13 0.41 9.60
CA VAL A 85 -9.94 1.02 9.01
C VAL A 85 -9.58 0.35 7.70
N LEU A 86 -8.99 1.12 6.81
CA LEU A 86 -8.39 0.59 5.59
C LEU A 86 -6.87 0.54 5.77
N VAL A 87 -6.27 -0.64 5.60
CA VAL A 87 -4.81 -0.81 5.65
C VAL A 87 -4.26 -0.90 4.24
N VAL A 88 -3.26 -0.06 3.96
CA VAL A 88 -2.60 -0.02 2.64
C VAL A 88 -1.35 -0.89 2.68
N HIS A 89 -1.30 -1.88 1.81
CA HIS A 89 -0.15 -2.75 1.60
C HIS A 89 0.30 -2.69 0.15
N ILE A 90 1.57 -2.99 -0.10
CA ILE A 90 2.09 -3.21 -1.46
C ILE A 90 1.71 -2.08 -2.44
N LEU A 91 1.84 -0.82 -2.03
CA LEU A 91 1.64 0.31 -2.93
C LEU A 91 2.88 0.48 -3.82
N CYS A 92 2.71 0.34 -5.11
CA CYS A 92 3.80 0.46 -6.07
C CYS A 92 3.36 1.06 -7.41
N VAL A 93 4.31 1.70 -8.06
CA VAL A 93 4.16 2.27 -9.41
C VAL A 93 5.29 1.74 -10.29
N ASP A 94 4.98 1.33 -11.51
CA ASP A 94 5.98 0.90 -12.49
C ASP A 94 7.11 1.94 -12.56
N PRO A 95 8.38 1.53 -12.42
CA PRO A 95 9.52 2.44 -12.47
C PRO A 95 9.55 3.39 -13.67
N LYS A 96 9.03 2.96 -14.82
CA LYS A 96 8.91 3.80 -16.03
C LYS A 96 7.86 4.90 -15.90
N ASN A 97 6.92 4.73 -14.96
CA ASN A 97 5.79 5.62 -14.73
C ASN A 97 5.94 6.41 -13.41
N GLN A 98 7.03 6.21 -12.67
CA GLN A 98 7.32 6.99 -11.46
C GLN A 98 7.58 8.46 -11.79
N ARG A 99 7.35 9.35 -10.81
CA ARG A 99 7.48 10.81 -10.93
C ARG A 99 6.51 11.47 -11.93
N THR A 100 5.49 10.78 -12.38
CA THR A 100 4.45 11.28 -13.28
C THR A 100 3.14 11.62 -12.56
N GLY A 101 3.12 11.56 -11.23
CA GLY A 101 1.92 11.82 -10.42
C GLY A 101 1.01 10.60 -10.22
N ILE A 102 1.36 9.42 -10.74
CA ILE A 102 0.52 8.22 -10.63
C ILE A 102 0.33 7.79 -9.17
N ALA A 103 1.38 7.83 -8.34
CA ALA A 103 1.25 7.49 -6.91
C ALA A 103 0.28 8.44 -6.18
N THR A 104 0.30 9.73 -6.51
CA THR A 104 -0.65 10.72 -5.99
C THR A 104 -2.08 10.36 -6.39
N ARG A 105 -2.32 10.13 -7.67
CA ARG A 105 -3.66 9.76 -8.16
C ARG A 105 -4.14 8.41 -7.61
N LEU A 106 -3.24 7.45 -7.41
CA LEU A 106 -3.55 6.18 -6.77
C LEU A 106 -4.02 6.42 -5.32
N MET A 107 -3.33 7.30 -4.59
CA MET A 107 -3.70 7.65 -3.22
C MET A 107 -5.03 8.44 -3.17
N ASP A 108 -5.31 9.32 -4.15
CA ASP A 108 -6.62 9.98 -4.27
C ASP A 108 -7.76 8.94 -4.32
N GLU A 109 -7.58 7.89 -5.12
CA GLU A 109 -8.55 6.81 -5.25
C GLU A 109 -8.66 5.96 -3.98
N VAL A 110 -7.54 5.69 -3.29
CA VAL A 110 -7.53 4.97 -2.00
C VAL A 110 -8.33 5.76 -0.96
N VAL A 111 -8.08 7.06 -0.83
CA VAL A 111 -8.81 7.92 0.12
C VAL A 111 -10.30 7.98 -0.24
N ARG A 112 -10.63 8.13 -1.51
CA ARG A 112 -12.01 8.12 -1.99
C ARG A 112 -12.71 6.79 -1.66
N LEU A 113 -12.05 5.67 -1.91
CA LEU A 113 -12.58 4.34 -1.60
C LEU A 113 -12.82 4.17 -0.10
N ALA A 114 -11.84 4.53 0.74
CA ALA A 114 -11.97 4.44 2.19
C ALA A 114 -13.17 5.24 2.72
N ARG A 115 -13.36 6.48 2.22
CA ARG A 115 -14.52 7.30 2.58
C ARG A 115 -15.84 6.68 2.12
N ASN A 116 -15.90 6.15 0.91
CA ASN A 116 -17.10 5.48 0.39
C ASN A 116 -17.45 4.20 1.17
N MET A 117 -16.46 3.53 1.75
CA MET A 117 -16.64 2.37 2.61
C MET A 117 -16.98 2.77 4.07
N GLY A 118 -16.99 4.07 4.40
CA GLY A 118 -17.25 4.55 5.77
C GLY A 118 -16.12 4.25 6.75
N MET A 119 -14.89 4.10 6.26
CA MET A 119 -13.73 3.85 7.11
C MET A 119 -13.40 5.08 7.97
N LYS A 120 -13.03 4.85 9.23
CA LYS A 120 -12.66 5.91 10.18
C LYS A 120 -11.24 6.44 9.93
N ALA A 121 -10.35 5.55 9.46
CA ALA A 121 -8.96 5.90 9.15
C ALA A 121 -8.38 5.03 8.04
N ILE A 122 -7.27 5.51 7.48
CA ILE A 122 -6.35 4.72 6.65
C ILE A 122 -5.05 4.56 7.45
N ARG A 123 -4.53 3.34 7.52
CA ARG A 123 -3.27 3.01 8.21
C ARG A 123 -2.30 2.36 7.22
N LEU A 124 -1.04 2.60 7.42
CA LEU A 124 0.03 1.99 6.62
C LEU A 124 1.37 2.05 7.34
N ASP A 125 2.30 1.25 6.86
CA ASP A 125 3.71 1.31 7.25
C ASP A 125 4.62 1.54 6.03
N ALA A 126 5.79 2.05 6.29
CA ALA A 126 6.84 2.20 5.29
C ALA A 126 8.22 2.06 5.92
N LEU A 127 9.16 1.45 5.18
CA LEU A 127 10.55 1.41 5.57
C LEU A 127 11.08 2.82 5.87
N CYS A 128 11.83 2.99 6.96
CA CYS A 128 12.39 4.29 7.36
C CYS A 128 13.21 4.98 6.26
N CYS A 129 13.79 4.20 5.34
CA CYS A 129 14.58 4.71 4.22
C CYS A 129 13.75 5.04 2.95
N ASN A 130 12.42 4.86 2.99
CA ASN A 130 11.56 5.11 1.83
C ASN A 130 11.07 6.56 1.77
N GLU A 131 12.01 7.50 1.61
CA GLU A 131 11.70 8.94 1.56
C GLU A 131 10.60 9.35 0.56
N PRO A 132 10.53 8.79 -0.67
CA PRO A 132 9.44 9.13 -1.58
C PRO A 132 8.06 8.77 -1.04
N ALA A 133 7.94 7.65 -0.33
CA ALA A 133 6.68 7.24 0.30
C ALA A 133 6.31 8.18 1.46
N HIS A 134 7.27 8.53 2.31
CA HIS A 134 7.04 9.48 3.41
C HIS A 134 6.50 10.82 2.89
N LYS A 135 7.14 11.40 1.88
CA LYS A 135 6.68 12.65 1.24
C LYS A 135 5.28 12.53 0.66
N LEU A 136 4.93 11.38 0.07
CA LEU A 136 3.59 11.13 -0.44
C LEU A 136 2.57 11.12 0.70
N TYR A 137 2.82 10.36 1.77
CA TYR A 137 1.89 10.22 2.89
C TYR A 137 1.71 11.53 3.65
N GLU A 138 2.79 12.23 3.94
CA GLU A 138 2.76 13.56 4.59
C GLU A 138 1.94 14.58 3.78
N LYS A 139 2.08 14.58 2.45
CA LYS A 139 1.30 15.44 1.56
C LYS A 139 -0.21 15.19 1.68
N TYR A 140 -0.62 13.95 1.97
CA TYR A 140 -2.03 13.59 2.18
C TYR A 140 -2.53 13.85 3.60
N GLY A 141 -1.66 14.32 4.50
CA GLY A 141 -2.00 14.58 5.89
C GLY A 141 -1.92 13.34 6.78
N PHE A 142 -1.27 12.27 6.33
CA PHE A 142 -0.94 11.17 7.20
C PHE A 142 0.00 11.65 8.32
N THR A 143 -0.32 11.27 9.54
CA THR A 143 0.52 11.54 10.70
C THR A 143 1.34 10.31 11.04
N LYS A 144 2.65 10.48 11.19
CA LYS A 144 3.52 9.41 11.70
C LYS A 144 3.19 9.18 13.16
N ARG A 145 2.80 7.95 13.49
CA ARG A 145 2.38 7.55 14.83
C ARG A 145 3.54 7.03 15.64
N GLU A 146 4.19 5.99 15.12
CA GLU A 146 5.27 5.29 15.80
C GLU A 146 6.36 4.85 14.84
N ILE A 147 7.46 4.41 15.43
CA ILE A 147 8.53 3.67 14.76
C ILE A 147 8.56 2.29 15.38
N GLN A 148 8.48 1.25 14.57
CA GLN A 148 8.55 -0.14 15.00
C GLN A 148 9.74 -0.81 14.31
N ASN A 149 10.51 -1.58 15.05
CA ASN A 149 11.62 -2.36 14.51
C ASN A 149 11.11 -3.76 14.21
N TRP A 150 10.88 -4.08 12.93
CA TRP A 150 10.33 -5.35 12.48
C TRP A 150 11.33 -6.11 11.62
N TYR A 151 11.20 -7.44 11.64
CA TYR A 151 11.94 -8.31 10.75
C TYR A 151 11.22 -8.47 9.41
N ALA A 152 11.94 -8.28 8.32
CA ALA A 152 11.48 -8.64 6.98
C ALA A 152 12.56 -9.46 6.25
N GLU A 153 12.12 -10.48 5.52
CA GLU A 153 13.02 -11.43 4.84
C GLU A 153 14.03 -10.77 3.90
N ASN A 154 13.65 -9.67 3.28
CA ASN A 154 14.47 -8.94 2.32
C ASN A 154 15.40 -7.89 2.95
N THR A 155 15.21 -7.55 4.22
CA THR A 155 15.99 -6.48 4.88
C THR A 155 16.61 -6.88 6.21
N GLY A 156 16.14 -7.99 6.82
CA GLY A 156 16.40 -8.28 8.23
C GLY A 156 15.64 -7.32 9.15
N TRP A 157 16.15 -7.09 10.35
CA TRP A 157 15.59 -6.12 11.30
C TRP A 157 15.80 -4.70 10.79
N ILE A 158 14.73 -3.96 10.64
CA ILE A 158 14.75 -2.56 10.16
C ILE A 158 13.57 -1.78 10.73
N ASP A 159 13.74 -0.47 10.84
CA ASP A 159 12.70 0.42 11.32
C ASP A 159 11.64 0.67 10.23
N PHE A 160 10.39 0.55 10.64
CA PHE A 160 9.22 0.96 9.88
C PHE A 160 8.57 2.18 10.54
N PHE A 161 8.17 3.14 9.75
CA PHE A 161 7.37 4.27 10.18
C PHE A 161 5.91 3.96 9.93
N LEU A 162 5.10 4.05 10.99
CA LEU A 162 3.67 3.78 10.95
C LEU A 162 2.90 5.09 10.82
N TYR A 163 1.96 5.11 9.90
CA TYR A 163 1.20 6.30 9.54
C TYR A 163 -0.30 6.07 9.65
N GLU A 164 -1.02 7.11 10.06
CA GLU A 164 -2.48 7.14 10.13
C GLU A 164 -3.02 8.40 9.48
N LEU A 165 -4.05 8.25 8.65
CA LEU A 165 -4.90 9.33 8.15
C LEU A 165 -6.30 9.15 8.71
N VAL A 166 -6.72 10.01 9.62
CA VAL A 166 -8.09 10.02 10.16
C VAL A 166 -9.03 10.65 9.14
N LEU A 167 -10.20 10.01 8.91
CA LEU A 167 -11.17 10.40 7.88
C LEU A 167 -12.46 11.00 8.46
N ILE A 168 -12.68 10.85 9.76
CA ILE A 168 -13.85 11.36 10.53
C ILE A 168 -13.57 12.75 11.10
#